data_89ffb3c9ae99cb6a090a990c21f16a6f
#
_entry.id   89ffb3c9ae99cb6a090a990c21f16a6f
#
_cell.length_a   1.000
_cell.length_b   1.000
_cell.length_c   1.000
_cell.angle_alpha   90.00
_cell.angle_beta   90.00
_cell.angle_gamma   90.00
#
_symmetry.space_group_name_H-M   'P 1'
#
loop_
_entity.id
_entity.type
_entity.pdbx_description
1 polymer ?
#
loop_
_entity_poly.entity_id
_entity_poly.type
_entity_poly.pdbx_seq_one_letter_code
_entity_poly.pdbx_strand_id
1 'polypeptide(L)'
;SDAIGGVMSFKTKDPKLSHNDKVLVLADAYTRYFSAANGFSTNTHVSVAKKKFGSLSSFTFSKFGDLRQGSNRSDFTQGFGERNWYVTQINGVDTMMNNNDPNLQLRSAYQQFDVLQKFVYKQNKNVHHTLNLQLSNSGNIDRYDRLTQLENNQAKFAEWYYGPQFRWLSSYTLS
;
A
#
# COMPACT_ATOMS: atom_id res chain seq x y z
N SER A 1 27.79 11.37 9.83
CA SER A 1 27.19 10.21 9.13
C SER A 1 27.53 10.29 7.66
N ASP A 2 28.22 9.31 7.16
CA ASP A 2 28.81 9.28 5.81
C ASP A 2 27.82 8.70 4.80
N ALA A 3 26.67 9.35 4.65
CA ALA A 3 25.71 8.95 3.62
C ALA A 3 26.25 9.39 2.24
N ILE A 4 26.75 8.43 1.48
CA ILE A 4 27.13 8.59 0.06
C ILE A 4 25.86 8.59 -0.80
N GLY A 5 24.93 9.46 -0.55
CA GLY A 5 23.64 9.58 -1.24
C GLY A 5 22.73 10.52 -0.50
N GLY A 6 21.58 10.80 -1.01
CA GLY A 6 20.58 11.60 -0.34
C GLY A 6 19.88 10.84 0.80
N VAL A 7 19.32 11.55 1.76
CA VAL A 7 18.41 11.01 2.76
C VAL A 7 16.99 11.46 2.41
N MET A 8 16.05 10.51 2.27
CA MET A 8 14.63 10.81 2.16
C MET A 8 13.97 10.71 3.52
N SER A 9 13.38 11.81 4.00
CA SER A 9 12.62 11.84 5.25
C SER A 9 11.13 11.96 4.95
N PHE A 10 10.34 11.00 5.45
CA PHE A 10 8.89 11.01 5.32
C PHE A 10 8.26 11.42 6.65
N LYS A 11 7.47 12.49 6.62
CA LYS A 11 6.71 12.94 7.78
C LYS A 11 5.21 12.87 7.48
N THR A 12 4.45 12.19 8.33
CA THR A 12 3.00 12.17 8.23
C THR A 12 2.41 13.54 8.60
N LYS A 13 1.28 13.89 7.98
CA LYS A 13 0.58 15.16 8.19
C LYS A 13 0.24 15.36 9.68
N ASP A 14 0.38 16.56 10.18
CA ASP A 14 -0.01 16.94 11.53
C ASP A 14 -1.39 17.65 11.52
N PRO A 15 -2.22 17.50 12.56
CA PRO A 15 -3.44 18.28 12.70
C PRO A 15 -3.09 19.78 12.85
N LYS A 16 -3.76 20.62 12.08
CA LYS A 16 -3.62 22.09 12.22
C LYS A 16 -4.39 22.55 13.45
N LEU A 17 -3.71 23.12 14.45
CA LEU A 17 -4.37 23.69 15.60
C LEU A 17 -5.15 24.97 15.22
N SER A 18 -6.25 25.23 15.92
CA SER A 18 -7.02 26.45 15.75
C SER A 18 -6.26 27.67 16.30
N HIS A 19 -6.38 28.81 15.65
CA HIS A 19 -5.80 30.06 16.15
C HIS A 19 -6.62 30.70 17.26
N ASN A 20 -7.87 30.30 17.42
CA ASN A 20 -8.81 30.81 18.40
C ASN A 20 -9.46 29.67 19.19
N ASP A 21 -10.38 29.95 20.07
CA ASP A 21 -11.05 28.97 20.91
C ASP A 21 -12.16 28.19 20.16
N LYS A 22 -12.42 28.51 18.87
CA LYS A 22 -13.38 27.77 18.04
C LYS A 22 -12.78 26.44 17.57
N VAL A 23 -13.63 25.45 17.44
CA VAL A 23 -13.24 24.17 16.85
C VAL A 23 -12.96 24.36 15.36
N LEU A 24 -11.81 23.88 14.92
CA LEU A 24 -11.44 23.77 13.51
C LEU A 24 -11.63 22.33 13.05
N VAL A 25 -12.45 22.12 12.04
CA VAL A 25 -12.65 20.81 11.40
C VAL A 25 -12.19 20.92 9.96
N LEU A 26 -11.29 20.04 9.55
CA LEU A 26 -10.80 19.93 8.17
C LEU A 26 -10.99 18.47 7.76
N ALA A 27 -11.57 18.25 6.59
CA ALA A 27 -11.76 16.93 6.02
C ALA A 27 -11.42 16.94 4.53
N ASP A 28 -10.78 15.87 4.07
CA ASP A 28 -10.52 15.61 2.66
C ASP A 28 -10.77 14.15 2.36
N ALA A 29 -11.18 13.88 1.12
CA ALA A 29 -11.26 12.54 0.58
C ALA A 29 -10.81 12.55 -0.88
N TYR A 30 -10.17 11.49 -1.31
CA TYR A 30 -9.85 11.27 -2.72
C TYR A 30 -9.92 9.78 -3.08
N THR A 31 -10.18 9.53 -4.34
CA THR A 31 -10.06 8.20 -4.93
C THR A 31 -9.14 8.29 -6.14
N ARG A 32 -8.24 7.33 -6.27
CA ARG A 32 -7.34 7.18 -7.41
C ARG A 32 -7.59 5.83 -8.07
N TYR A 33 -7.71 5.84 -9.39
CA TYR A 33 -7.76 4.63 -10.20
C TYR A 33 -6.41 4.36 -10.85
N PHE A 34 -6.02 3.09 -10.90
CA PHE A 34 -4.77 2.61 -11.50
C PHE A 34 -5.12 1.68 -12.66
N SER A 35 -5.03 2.18 -13.89
CA SER A 35 -5.41 1.41 -15.09
C SER A 35 -4.53 0.17 -15.29
N ALA A 36 -3.23 0.27 -14.99
CA ALA A 36 -2.30 -0.85 -15.12
C ALA A 36 -2.62 -2.03 -14.20
N ALA A 37 -3.24 -1.78 -13.07
CA ALA A 37 -3.61 -2.82 -12.09
C ALA A 37 -5.12 -3.01 -12.00
N ASN A 38 -5.92 -2.35 -12.86
CA ASN A 38 -7.39 -2.32 -12.75
C ASN A 38 -7.83 -2.17 -11.29
N GLY A 39 -7.20 -1.23 -10.59
CA GLY A 39 -7.30 -1.08 -9.15
C GLY A 39 -7.67 0.32 -8.73
N PHE A 40 -8.01 0.48 -7.47
CA PHE A 40 -8.27 1.78 -6.90
C PHE A 40 -7.69 1.92 -5.49
N SER A 41 -7.47 3.16 -5.09
CA SER A 41 -7.12 3.53 -3.72
C SER A 41 -7.98 4.72 -3.31
N THR A 42 -8.67 4.58 -2.19
CA THR A 42 -9.47 5.65 -1.58
C THR A 42 -8.89 6.03 -0.24
N ASN A 43 -8.70 7.32 -0.02
CA ASN A 43 -8.29 7.87 1.26
C ASN A 43 -9.34 8.87 1.75
N THR A 44 -9.59 8.83 3.04
CA THR A 44 -10.37 9.85 3.75
C THR A 44 -9.61 10.26 4.98
N HIS A 45 -9.48 11.56 5.24
CA HIS A 45 -8.93 12.03 6.49
C HIS A 45 -9.75 13.17 7.06
N VAL A 46 -9.83 13.19 8.40
CA VAL A 46 -10.52 14.22 9.18
C VAL A 46 -9.58 14.71 10.27
N SER A 47 -9.46 16.02 10.38
CA SER A 47 -8.73 16.68 11.46
C SER A 47 -9.70 17.55 12.25
N VAL A 48 -9.71 17.37 13.57
CA VAL A 48 -10.49 18.18 14.51
C VAL A 48 -9.52 18.79 15.51
N ALA A 49 -9.56 20.10 15.65
CA ALA A 49 -8.61 20.77 16.53
C ALA A 49 -9.23 21.99 17.25
N LYS A 50 -8.68 22.26 18.42
CA LYS A 50 -8.80 23.49 19.18
C LYS A 50 -7.42 24.13 19.31
N LYS A 51 -7.31 25.24 20.07
CA LYS A 51 -6.08 26.01 20.25
C LYS A 51 -4.89 25.22 20.78
N LYS A 52 -5.13 24.22 21.65
CA LYS A 52 -4.08 23.45 22.31
C LYS A 52 -4.10 21.96 21.95
N PHE A 53 -5.17 21.45 21.39
CA PHE A 53 -5.33 20.03 21.08
C PHE A 53 -5.82 19.83 19.67
N GLY A 54 -5.23 18.89 18.97
CA GLY A 54 -5.64 18.45 17.64
C GLY A 54 -5.59 16.94 17.50
N SER A 55 -6.55 16.42 16.75
CA SER A 55 -6.64 15.01 16.35
C SER A 55 -6.73 14.94 14.83
N LEU A 56 -6.02 14.02 14.23
CA LEU A 56 -6.10 13.68 12.81
C LEU A 56 -6.28 12.18 12.67
N SER A 57 -7.38 11.80 12.04
CA SER A 57 -7.68 10.41 11.67
C SER A 57 -7.62 10.28 10.16
N SER A 58 -6.95 9.28 9.65
CA SER A 58 -6.91 8.96 8.22
C SER A 58 -7.12 7.47 8.01
N PHE A 59 -7.92 7.15 7.00
CA PHE A 59 -8.17 5.78 6.55
C PHE A 59 -7.91 5.68 5.07
N THR A 60 -7.14 4.68 4.67
CA THR A 60 -6.89 4.35 3.26
C THR A 60 -7.31 2.91 3.00
N PHE A 61 -8.03 2.68 1.93
CA PHE A 61 -8.27 1.35 1.38
C PHE A 61 -7.78 1.30 -0.05
N SER A 62 -7.01 0.26 -0.36
CA SER A 62 -6.47 0.02 -1.70
C SER A 62 -6.79 -1.41 -2.12
N LYS A 63 -7.27 -1.56 -3.36
CA LYS A 63 -7.48 -2.85 -3.99
C LYS A 63 -6.86 -2.79 -5.38
N PHE A 64 -5.96 -3.70 -5.66
CA PHE A 64 -5.30 -3.85 -6.95
C PHE A 64 -5.68 -5.21 -7.53
N GLY A 65 -6.10 -5.20 -8.78
CA GLY A 65 -6.20 -6.40 -9.59
C GLY A 65 -4.83 -6.81 -10.11
N ASP A 66 -4.80 -7.82 -10.97
CA ASP A 66 -3.56 -8.25 -11.58
C ASP A 66 -2.94 -7.16 -12.46
N LEU A 67 -1.63 -7.00 -12.34
CA LEU A 67 -0.89 -5.98 -13.03
C LEU A 67 -0.82 -6.27 -14.53
N ARG A 68 -1.16 -5.28 -15.34
CA ARG A 68 -1.04 -5.33 -16.81
C ARG A 68 0.17 -4.54 -17.26
N GLN A 69 1.08 -5.20 -17.95
CA GLN A 69 2.20 -4.52 -18.58
C GLN A 69 1.81 -3.96 -19.97
N GLY A 70 2.58 -2.96 -20.45
CA GLY A 70 2.40 -2.42 -21.79
C GLY A 70 2.74 -3.45 -22.88
N SER A 71 2.04 -3.37 -24.01
CA SER A 71 2.27 -4.22 -25.17
C SER A 71 3.25 -3.63 -26.19
N ASN A 72 3.51 -2.32 -26.13
CA ASN A 72 4.45 -1.65 -27.04
C ASN A 72 5.87 -1.85 -26.54
N ARG A 73 6.60 -2.78 -27.14
CA ARG A 73 7.97 -3.17 -26.76
C ARG A 73 8.88 -3.01 -27.96
N SER A 74 10.16 -2.73 -27.71
CA SER A 74 11.20 -2.79 -28.74
C SER A 74 11.52 -4.26 -29.09
N ASP A 75 12.08 -4.49 -30.28
CA ASP A 75 12.47 -5.82 -30.75
C ASP A 75 13.43 -6.54 -29.79
N PHE A 76 14.26 -5.78 -29.06
CA PHE A 76 15.17 -6.31 -28.02
C PHE A 76 14.51 -6.80 -26.75
N THR A 77 13.25 -6.44 -26.51
CA THR A 77 12.52 -6.75 -25.29
C THR A 77 11.25 -7.56 -25.54
N GLN A 78 11.13 -8.16 -26.73
CA GLN A 78 10.01 -9.05 -27.03
C GLN A 78 9.96 -10.23 -26.05
N GLY A 79 8.78 -10.54 -25.56
CA GLY A 79 8.57 -11.60 -24.57
C GLY A 79 8.99 -11.26 -23.14
N PHE A 80 9.70 -10.10 -22.92
CA PHE A 80 10.09 -9.71 -21.57
C PHE A 80 8.87 -9.44 -20.68
N GLY A 81 8.84 -10.11 -19.53
CA GLY A 81 7.77 -9.96 -18.53
C GLY A 81 6.43 -10.58 -18.93
N GLU A 82 6.36 -11.34 -20.04
CA GLU A 82 5.14 -12.06 -20.40
C GLU A 82 4.85 -13.19 -19.42
N ARG A 83 3.57 -13.33 -19.06
CA ARG A 83 3.03 -14.40 -18.24
C ARG A 83 2.27 -15.39 -19.12
N ASN A 84 2.96 -16.36 -19.69
CA ASN A 84 2.37 -17.27 -20.68
C ASN A 84 1.52 -18.38 -20.04
N TRP A 85 1.67 -18.64 -18.76
CA TRP A 85 0.97 -19.69 -18.02
C TRP A 85 0.76 -19.27 -16.56
N TYR A 86 -0.14 -19.97 -15.88
CA TYR A 86 -0.39 -19.84 -14.45
C TYR A 86 -0.89 -21.17 -13.90
N VAL A 87 -0.91 -21.33 -12.58
CA VAL A 87 -1.48 -22.51 -11.92
C VAL A 87 -2.83 -22.15 -11.30
N THR A 88 -3.80 -23.03 -11.48
CA THR A 88 -5.10 -22.96 -10.81
C THR A 88 -5.52 -24.37 -10.37
N GLN A 89 -6.47 -24.45 -9.45
CA GLN A 89 -7.03 -25.73 -9.04
C GLN A 89 -8.22 -26.13 -9.93
N ILE A 90 -8.13 -27.32 -10.48
CA ILE A 90 -9.23 -27.96 -11.20
C ILE A 90 -9.58 -29.28 -10.47
N ASN A 91 -10.80 -29.36 -9.94
CA ASN A 91 -11.25 -30.51 -9.13
C ASN A 91 -10.29 -30.85 -7.96
N GLY A 92 -9.71 -29.83 -7.34
CA GLY A 92 -8.78 -29.99 -6.22
C GLY A 92 -7.33 -30.37 -6.63
N VAL A 93 -7.03 -30.42 -7.93
CA VAL A 93 -5.68 -30.70 -8.45
C VAL A 93 -5.07 -29.43 -9.03
N ASP A 94 -3.87 -29.10 -8.61
CA ASP A 94 -3.10 -28.00 -9.15
C ASP A 94 -2.75 -28.25 -10.61
N THR A 95 -3.25 -27.40 -11.49
CA THR A 95 -3.15 -27.58 -12.93
C THR A 95 -2.54 -26.34 -13.57
N MET A 96 -1.51 -26.55 -14.39
CA MET A 96 -0.88 -25.50 -15.18
C MET A 96 -1.75 -25.19 -16.42
N MET A 97 -2.14 -23.94 -16.55
CA MET A 97 -3.01 -23.42 -17.62
C MET A 97 -2.30 -22.36 -18.45
N ASN A 98 -2.59 -22.33 -19.75
CA ASN A 98 -2.13 -21.24 -20.59
C ASN A 98 -2.83 -19.92 -20.21
N ASN A 99 -2.09 -18.83 -20.18
CA ASN A 99 -2.63 -17.49 -20.02
C ASN A 99 -3.01 -16.94 -21.40
N ASN A 100 -4.29 -16.66 -21.61
CA ASN A 100 -4.78 -16.10 -22.88
C ASN A 100 -4.35 -14.63 -23.10
N ASP A 101 -3.85 -13.98 -22.06
CA ASP A 101 -3.33 -12.62 -22.13
C ASP A 101 -1.96 -12.54 -21.45
N PRO A 102 -0.87 -12.79 -22.16
CA PRO A 102 0.48 -12.80 -21.61
C PRO A 102 0.91 -11.48 -20.94
N ASN A 103 0.26 -10.35 -21.28
CA ASN A 103 0.53 -9.06 -20.67
C ASN A 103 -0.11 -8.91 -19.28
N LEU A 104 -1.05 -9.78 -18.91
CA LEU A 104 -1.65 -9.79 -17.59
C LEU A 104 -0.85 -10.69 -16.66
N GLN A 105 -0.32 -10.11 -15.60
CA GLN A 105 0.53 -10.76 -14.60
C GLN A 105 -0.35 -11.44 -13.55
N LEU A 106 -1.01 -12.54 -13.93
CA LEU A 106 -1.90 -13.30 -13.06
C LEU A 106 -1.22 -13.66 -11.74
N ARG A 107 -1.95 -13.50 -10.63
CA ARG A 107 -1.49 -13.69 -9.25
C ARG A 107 -0.58 -12.55 -8.73
N SER A 108 -0.78 -11.32 -9.23
CA SER A 108 -0.16 -10.11 -8.66
C SER A 108 -1.16 -9.21 -7.92
N ALA A 109 -2.44 -9.58 -7.89
CA ALA A 109 -3.50 -8.84 -7.21
C ALA A 109 -3.33 -8.88 -5.68
N TYR A 110 -3.67 -7.78 -5.00
CA TYR A 110 -3.73 -7.71 -3.54
C TYR A 110 -4.63 -6.58 -3.06
N GLN A 111 -4.93 -6.58 -1.78
CA GLN A 111 -5.64 -5.48 -1.13
C GLN A 111 -5.00 -5.14 0.21
N GLN A 112 -5.17 -3.88 0.63
CA GLN A 112 -4.59 -3.36 1.85
C GLN A 112 -5.47 -2.26 2.42
N PHE A 113 -5.51 -2.15 3.74
CA PHE A 113 -6.01 -0.95 4.41
C PHE A 113 -4.98 -0.39 5.39
N ASP A 114 -5.00 0.92 5.54
CA ASP A 114 -4.11 1.66 6.41
C ASP A 114 -4.92 2.64 7.26
N VAL A 115 -4.60 2.70 8.54
CA VAL A 115 -5.18 3.64 9.49
C VAL A 115 -4.06 4.45 10.12
N LEU A 116 -4.26 5.77 10.19
CA LEU A 116 -3.38 6.67 10.93
C LEU A 116 -4.24 7.48 11.89
N GLN A 117 -3.83 7.49 13.14
CA GLN A 117 -4.38 8.34 14.17
C GLN A 117 -3.25 9.15 14.81
N LYS A 118 -3.38 10.47 14.77
CA LYS A 118 -2.40 11.36 15.37
C LYS A 118 -3.08 12.34 16.31
N PHE A 119 -2.48 12.51 17.48
CA PHE A 119 -2.88 13.50 18.47
C PHE A 119 -1.72 14.48 18.72
N VAL A 120 -2.04 15.74 18.78
CA VAL A 120 -1.10 16.81 19.12
C VAL A 120 -1.67 17.59 20.30
N TYR A 121 -0.86 17.78 21.33
CA TYR A 121 -1.17 18.63 22.47
C TYR A 121 -0.09 19.68 22.68
N LYS A 122 -0.47 20.94 22.60
CA LYS A 122 0.39 22.09 22.86
C LYS A 122 0.22 22.49 24.33
N GLN A 123 1.14 22.05 25.18
CA GLN A 123 1.12 22.37 26.60
C GLN A 123 1.37 23.87 26.82
N ASN A 124 2.40 24.43 26.19
CA ASN A 124 2.76 25.84 26.20
C ASN A 124 3.43 26.25 24.87
N LYS A 125 4.07 27.42 24.81
CA LYS A 125 4.73 27.89 23.58
C LYS A 125 5.94 27.03 23.16
N ASN A 126 6.58 26.36 24.11
CA ASN A 126 7.86 25.67 23.91
C ASN A 126 7.72 24.15 24.05
N VAL A 127 6.57 23.62 24.48
CA VAL A 127 6.39 22.19 24.74
C VAL A 127 5.18 21.66 23.97
N HIS A 128 5.47 20.75 23.07
CA HIS A 128 4.50 20.07 22.22
C HIS A 128 4.60 18.56 22.38
N HIS A 129 3.48 17.90 22.55
CA HIS A 129 3.36 16.44 22.63
C HIS A 129 2.70 15.94 21.36
N THR A 130 3.28 14.93 20.72
CA THR A 130 2.71 14.28 19.55
C THR A 130 2.66 12.78 19.78
N LEU A 131 1.47 12.18 19.72
CA LEU A 131 1.26 10.75 19.70
C LEU A 131 0.82 10.36 18.28
N ASN A 132 1.54 9.44 17.67
CA ASN A 132 1.26 8.94 16.33
C ASN A 132 1.07 7.42 16.39
N LEU A 133 -0.07 6.94 15.92
CA LEU A 133 -0.46 5.54 15.86
C LEU A 133 -0.75 5.20 14.41
N GLN A 134 -0.16 4.13 13.92
CA GLN A 134 -0.38 3.65 12.56
C GLN A 134 -0.64 2.16 12.56
N LEU A 135 -1.58 1.74 11.74
CA LEU A 135 -1.92 0.34 11.52
C LEU A 135 -2.04 0.11 10.02
N SER A 136 -1.43 -0.95 9.54
CA SER A 136 -1.54 -1.40 8.16
C SER A 136 -1.81 -2.90 8.15
N ASN A 137 -2.76 -3.33 7.33
CA ASN A 137 -3.03 -4.75 7.13
C ASN A 137 -3.29 -5.03 5.66
N SER A 138 -2.58 -6.03 5.13
CA SER A 138 -2.80 -6.52 3.76
C SER A 138 -3.45 -7.90 3.78
N GLY A 139 -4.10 -8.28 2.68
CA GLY A 139 -4.38 -9.67 2.37
C GLY A 139 -3.09 -10.44 2.06
N ASN A 140 -3.24 -11.67 1.60
CA ASN A 140 -2.12 -12.42 1.04
C ASN A 140 -1.56 -11.67 -0.17
N ILE A 141 -0.23 -11.68 -0.29
CA ILE A 141 0.49 -11.09 -1.41
C ILE A 141 1.29 -12.21 -2.05
N ASP A 142 0.87 -12.63 -3.23
CA ASP A 142 1.52 -13.70 -3.95
C ASP A 142 2.96 -13.32 -4.32
N ARG A 143 3.88 -14.26 -4.17
CA ARG A 143 5.26 -14.15 -4.62
C ARG A 143 5.34 -14.44 -6.11
N TYR A 144 5.04 -13.43 -6.94
CA TYR A 144 5.03 -13.53 -8.39
C TYR A 144 6.34 -14.11 -8.95
N ASP A 145 7.48 -13.70 -8.41
CA ASP A 145 8.81 -14.19 -8.79
C ASP A 145 9.00 -15.70 -8.56
N ARG A 146 8.28 -16.29 -7.60
CA ARG A 146 8.31 -17.75 -7.35
C ARG A 146 7.30 -18.49 -8.20
N LEU A 147 6.13 -17.90 -8.40
CA LEU A 147 5.05 -18.49 -9.20
C LEU A 147 5.35 -18.49 -10.70
N THR A 148 6.46 -17.88 -11.15
CA THR A 148 6.95 -17.92 -12.53
C THR A 148 8.05 -18.97 -12.76
N GLN A 149 8.51 -19.67 -11.71
CA GLN A 149 9.60 -20.63 -11.82
C GLN A 149 9.11 -21.97 -12.37
N LEU A 150 9.87 -22.50 -13.31
CA LEU A 150 9.64 -23.85 -13.87
C LEU A 150 10.70 -24.82 -13.36
N GLU A 151 10.29 -26.06 -13.20
CA GLU A 151 11.14 -27.22 -12.95
C GLU A 151 10.65 -28.38 -13.83
N ASN A 152 11.52 -28.91 -14.68
CA ASN A 152 11.14 -29.95 -15.66
C ASN A 152 9.94 -29.55 -16.54
N ASN A 153 9.87 -28.31 -17.01
CA ASN A 153 8.77 -27.72 -17.78
C ASN A 153 7.41 -27.69 -17.09
N GLN A 154 7.37 -27.85 -15.78
CA GLN A 154 6.17 -27.70 -14.96
C GLN A 154 6.37 -26.58 -13.96
N ALA A 155 5.27 -26.01 -13.49
CA ALA A 155 5.33 -24.99 -12.43
C ALA A 155 5.99 -25.57 -11.18
N LYS A 156 7.06 -24.93 -10.72
CA LYS A 156 7.76 -25.35 -9.50
C LYS A 156 6.89 -25.18 -8.25
N PHE A 157 6.06 -24.16 -8.25
CA PHE A 157 5.19 -23.81 -7.12
C PHE A 157 3.78 -23.49 -7.64
N ALA A 158 2.78 -24.14 -7.09
CA ALA A 158 1.38 -23.85 -7.33
C ALA A 158 0.93 -22.61 -6.55
N GLU A 159 1.38 -22.51 -5.30
CA GLU A 159 1.12 -21.38 -4.40
C GLU A 159 2.38 -20.97 -3.67
N TRP A 160 2.58 -19.69 -3.56
CA TRP A 160 3.58 -19.07 -2.70
C TRP A 160 3.18 -17.62 -2.43
N TYR A 161 2.90 -17.28 -1.20
CA TYR A 161 2.51 -15.92 -0.82
C TYR A 161 3.10 -15.53 0.53
N TYR A 162 3.17 -14.23 0.76
CA TYR A 162 3.38 -13.62 2.07
C TYR A 162 2.06 -13.09 2.58
N GLY A 163 1.87 -13.19 3.87
CA GLY A 163 0.74 -12.54 4.48
C GLY A 163 -0.27 -13.46 5.16
N PRO A 164 -1.35 -12.88 5.65
CA PRO A 164 -1.59 -11.44 5.68
C PRO A 164 -0.50 -10.71 6.46
N GLN A 165 -0.12 -9.50 6.01
CA GLN A 165 0.87 -8.68 6.70
C GLN A 165 0.16 -7.68 7.59
N PHE A 166 0.38 -7.78 8.89
CA PHE A 166 -0.08 -6.83 9.87
C PHE A 166 1.11 -6.02 10.40
N ARG A 167 1.00 -4.70 10.34
CA ARG A 167 2.01 -3.77 10.85
C ARG A 167 1.37 -2.77 11.79
N TRP A 168 2.00 -2.58 12.93
CA TRP A 168 1.65 -1.58 13.92
C TRP A 168 2.87 -0.71 14.21
N LEU A 169 2.65 0.60 14.26
CA LEU A 169 3.65 1.56 14.70
C LEU A 169 2.99 2.53 15.67
N SER A 170 3.66 2.74 16.80
CA SER A 170 3.32 3.83 17.71
C SER A 170 4.57 4.65 18.02
N SER A 171 4.44 5.95 18.01
CA SER A 171 5.53 6.84 18.42
C SER A 171 4.98 8.02 19.22
N TYR A 172 5.75 8.41 20.23
CA TYR A 172 5.51 9.60 21.01
C TYR A 172 6.72 10.53 20.89
N THR A 173 6.46 11.80 20.62
CA THR A 173 7.50 12.82 20.50
C THR A 173 7.15 13.99 21.44
N LEU A 174 8.14 14.41 22.18
CA LEU A 174 8.16 15.65 22.96
C LEU A 174 9.13 16.62 22.27
N SER A 175 8.68 17.79 21.93
CA SER A 175 9.47 18.83 21.25
C SER A 175 9.23 20.22 21.87
#